data_b8420e014ef11d65c9a9acab60ab21d0
#
_entry.id   b8420e014ef11d65c9a9acab60ab21d0
#
_cell.length_a   1.000
_cell.length_b   1.000
_cell.length_c   1.000
_cell.angle_alpha   90.00
_cell.angle_beta   90.00
_cell.angle_gamma   90.00
#
_symmetry.space_group_name_H-M   'P 1'
#
loop_
_entity.id
_entity.type
_entity.pdbx_description
1 polymer ?
#
loop_
_entity_poly.entity_id
_entity_poly.type
_entity_poly.pdbx_seq_one_letter_code
_entity_poly.pdbx_strand_id
1 'polypeptide(L)'
;MLVSKILQSKGDDGVLSVSSSATIADAVKILGERRIGTVVISDDGQVPLGILSERDVVRIIATKGAAVLQDSVADHMTKRLVTCERDHTVQQILATMTEKRFRHMPVVENGVMVGIITLGDAVKAQLTELEMEKDALQGMIAGY
;
A
#
# COMPACT_ATOMS: atom_id res chain seq x y z
N MET A 1 17.13 -0.67 -4.46
CA MET A 1 16.08 -1.33 -5.28
C MET A 1 15.01 -0.32 -5.61
N LEU A 2 14.52 -0.34 -6.82
CA LEU A 2 13.46 0.57 -7.28
C LEU A 2 12.08 -0.03 -7.02
N VAL A 3 11.10 0.85 -6.85
CA VAL A 3 9.69 0.48 -6.70
C VAL A 3 9.23 -0.40 -7.87
N SER A 4 9.66 -0.10 -9.10
CA SER A 4 9.32 -0.91 -10.28
C SER A 4 9.68 -2.38 -10.11
N LYS A 5 10.82 -2.67 -9.49
CA LYS A 5 11.26 -4.04 -9.25
C LYS A 5 10.43 -4.73 -8.18
N ILE A 6 10.02 -3.99 -7.16
CA ILE A 6 9.12 -4.52 -6.12
C ILE A 6 7.78 -4.90 -6.73
N LEU A 7 7.21 -4.05 -7.59
CA LEU A 7 5.95 -4.34 -8.27
C LEU A 7 6.04 -5.56 -9.17
N GLN A 8 7.16 -5.73 -9.90
CA GLN A 8 7.40 -6.92 -10.71
C GLN A 8 7.39 -8.20 -9.88
N SER A 9 8.00 -8.17 -8.70
CA SER A 9 8.07 -9.34 -7.82
C SER A 9 6.72 -9.70 -7.18
N LYS A 10 5.81 -8.75 -7.06
CA LYS A 10 4.47 -8.98 -6.52
C LYS A 10 3.52 -9.64 -7.54
N GLY A 11 3.87 -9.63 -8.81
CA GLY A 11 3.00 -10.07 -9.89
C GLY A 11 2.10 -8.94 -10.39
N ASP A 12 1.42 -9.18 -11.51
CA ASP A 12 0.62 -8.18 -12.21
C ASP A 12 -0.88 -8.39 -11.97
N ASP A 13 -1.26 -8.46 -10.71
CA ASP A 13 -2.67 -8.69 -10.32
C ASP A 13 -3.50 -7.40 -10.29
N GLY A 14 -2.90 -6.28 -10.65
CA GLY A 14 -3.54 -4.98 -10.59
C GLY A 14 -3.72 -4.48 -9.16
N VAL A 15 -4.47 -3.40 -9.01
CA VAL A 15 -4.79 -2.84 -7.70
C VAL A 15 -6.27 -3.03 -7.45
N LEU A 16 -6.58 -3.72 -6.35
CA LEU A 16 -7.96 -3.91 -5.92
C LEU A 16 -8.52 -2.60 -5.40
N SER A 17 -9.62 -2.16 -5.97
CA SER A 17 -10.30 -0.93 -5.55
C SER A 17 -11.79 -1.16 -5.36
N VAL A 18 -12.42 -0.28 -4.59
CA VAL A 18 -13.86 -0.23 -4.41
C VAL A 18 -14.37 1.14 -4.82
N SER A 19 -15.62 1.20 -5.26
CA SER A 19 -16.29 2.45 -5.62
C SER A 19 -16.46 3.35 -4.39
N SER A 20 -16.46 4.67 -4.61
CA SER A 20 -16.72 5.64 -3.55
C SER A 20 -18.12 5.51 -2.94
N SER A 21 -19.06 4.89 -3.65
CA SER A 21 -20.41 4.63 -3.15
C SER A 21 -20.53 3.31 -2.39
N ALA A 22 -19.48 2.48 -2.34
CA ALA A 22 -19.47 1.27 -1.52
C ALA A 22 -19.59 1.62 -0.04
N THR A 23 -20.16 0.71 0.75
CA THR A 23 -20.26 0.91 2.20
C THR A 23 -19.00 0.44 2.92
N ILE A 24 -18.84 0.90 4.16
CA ILE A 24 -17.78 0.38 5.03
C ILE A 24 -17.91 -1.15 5.17
N ALA A 25 -19.16 -1.68 5.27
CA ALA A 25 -19.39 -3.12 5.32
C ALA A 25 -18.85 -3.85 4.09
N ASP A 26 -19.04 -3.28 2.89
CA ASP A 26 -18.51 -3.84 1.64
C ASP A 26 -16.97 -3.90 1.69
N ALA A 27 -16.33 -2.84 2.14
CA ALA A 27 -14.87 -2.76 2.26
C ALA A 27 -14.35 -3.78 3.29
N VAL A 28 -15.02 -3.91 4.43
CA VAL A 28 -14.66 -4.88 5.48
C VAL A 28 -14.71 -6.30 4.95
N LYS A 29 -15.72 -6.62 4.17
CA LYS A 29 -15.87 -7.95 3.55
C LYS A 29 -14.67 -8.25 2.66
N ILE A 30 -14.25 -7.31 1.83
CA ILE A 30 -13.10 -7.46 0.93
C ILE A 30 -11.81 -7.62 1.75
N LEU A 31 -11.61 -6.78 2.76
CA LEU A 31 -10.43 -6.89 3.64
C LEU A 31 -10.33 -8.27 4.27
N GLY A 32 -11.44 -8.79 4.78
CA GLY A 32 -11.49 -10.10 5.42
C GLY A 32 -11.30 -11.26 4.44
N GLU A 33 -12.02 -11.25 3.32
CA GLU A 33 -11.96 -12.33 2.32
C GLU A 33 -10.60 -12.40 1.62
N ARG A 34 -10.02 -11.25 1.29
CA ARG A 34 -8.74 -11.17 0.59
C ARG A 34 -7.54 -11.18 1.53
N ARG A 35 -7.76 -11.10 2.84
CA ARG A 35 -6.70 -11.03 3.86
C ARG A 35 -5.69 -9.93 3.58
N ILE A 36 -6.21 -8.75 3.22
CA ILE A 36 -5.41 -7.55 2.96
C ILE A 36 -5.72 -6.50 4.02
N GLY A 37 -4.79 -5.59 4.25
CA GLY A 37 -4.91 -4.57 5.29
C GLY A 37 -5.47 -3.24 4.82
N THR A 38 -5.62 -3.05 3.51
CA THR A 38 -6.02 -1.78 2.93
C THR A 38 -6.73 -1.99 1.60
N VAL A 39 -7.78 -1.19 1.36
CA VAL A 39 -8.41 -1.07 0.04
C VAL A 39 -8.23 0.35 -0.47
N VAL A 40 -8.06 0.49 -1.77
CA VAL A 40 -8.06 1.78 -2.46
C VAL A 40 -9.47 2.08 -2.91
N ILE A 41 -9.88 3.33 -2.77
CA ILE A 41 -11.17 3.79 -3.28
C ILE A 41 -10.94 4.48 -4.62
N SER A 42 -11.61 3.98 -5.67
CA SER A 42 -11.52 4.53 -7.01
C SER A 42 -12.81 4.22 -7.76
N ASP A 43 -13.33 5.17 -8.52
CA ASP A 43 -14.55 4.98 -9.28
C ASP A 43 -14.30 4.40 -10.69
N ASP A 44 -13.08 4.56 -11.20
CA ASP A 44 -12.70 4.05 -12.52
C ASP A 44 -11.61 2.96 -12.48
N GLY A 45 -11.14 2.61 -11.28
CA GLY A 45 -10.05 1.66 -11.11
C GLY A 45 -8.67 2.20 -11.46
N GLN A 46 -8.56 3.46 -11.85
CA GLN A 46 -7.31 4.08 -12.31
C GLN A 46 -6.87 5.22 -11.39
N VAL A 47 -7.76 6.16 -11.10
CA VAL A 47 -7.43 7.31 -10.27
C VAL A 47 -7.80 7.02 -8.82
N PRO A 48 -6.83 7.01 -7.89
CA PRO A 48 -7.14 6.77 -6.48
C PRO A 48 -7.79 8.01 -5.86
N LEU A 49 -8.94 7.83 -5.24
CA LEU A 49 -9.66 8.89 -4.52
C LEU A 49 -9.35 8.91 -3.04
N GLY A 50 -9.03 7.76 -2.49
CA GLY A 50 -8.75 7.60 -1.08
C GLY A 50 -8.30 6.19 -0.74
N ILE A 51 -7.98 6.00 0.53
CA ILE A 51 -7.56 4.71 1.09
C ILE A 51 -8.33 4.46 2.38
N LEU A 52 -8.68 3.20 2.61
CA LEU A 52 -9.28 2.75 3.86
C LEU A 52 -8.54 1.51 4.34
N SER A 53 -7.97 1.58 5.55
CA SER A 53 -7.26 0.47 6.17
C SER A 53 -8.13 -0.23 7.22
N GLU A 54 -7.75 -1.47 7.57
CA GLU A 54 -8.43 -2.18 8.67
C GLU A 54 -8.30 -1.43 10.00
N ARG A 55 -7.22 -0.71 10.22
CA ARG A 55 -7.04 0.15 11.41
C ARG A 55 -8.02 1.29 11.43
N ASP A 56 -8.25 1.92 10.27
CA ASP A 56 -9.25 2.98 10.12
C ASP A 56 -10.63 2.46 10.49
N VAL A 57 -11.00 1.29 10.00
CA VAL A 57 -12.29 0.66 10.29
C VAL A 57 -12.46 0.43 11.78
N VAL A 58 -11.47 -0.16 12.43
CA VAL A 58 -11.51 -0.41 13.88
C VAL A 58 -11.67 0.90 14.64
N ARG A 59 -10.90 1.93 14.30
CA ARG A 59 -10.97 3.23 14.95
C ARG A 59 -12.34 3.89 14.77
N ILE A 60 -12.89 3.84 13.57
CA ILE A 60 -14.19 4.43 13.25
C ILE A 60 -15.30 3.74 14.03
N ILE A 61 -15.29 2.41 14.08
CA ILE A 61 -16.27 1.63 14.85
C ILE A 61 -16.15 1.93 16.34
N ALA A 62 -14.92 2.00 16.85
CA ALA A 62 -14.69 2.30 18.27
C ALA A 62 -15.20 3.69 18.66
N THR A 63 -15.12 4.65 17.74
CA THR A 63 -15.54 6.04 18.00
C THR A 63 -17.03 6.25 17.76
N LYS A 64 -17.59 5.68 16.69
CA LYS A 64 -18.94 5.98 16.21
C LYS A 64 -19.93 4.83 16.35
N GLY A 65 -19.46 3.64 16.71
CA GLY A 65 -20.28 2.44 16.83
C GLY A 65 -20.48 1.70 15.51
N ALA A 66 -21.10 0.52 15.60
CA ALA A 66 -21.27 -0.39 14.48
C ALA A 66 -22.18 0.14 13.35
N ALA A 67 -23.03 1.12 13.62
CA ALA A 67 -23.89 1.74 12.63
C ALA A 67 -23.10 2.35 11.45
N VAL A 68 -21.83 2.70 11.67
CA VAL A 68 -20.94 3.24 10.64
C VAL A 68 -20.72 2.26 9.46
N LEU A 69 -20.96 0.96 9.67
CA LEU A 69 -20.83 -0.05 8.60
C LEU A 69 -21.75 0.23 7.42
N GLN A 70 -22.84 0.97 7.62
CA GLN A 70 -23.78 1.35 6.56
C GLN A 70 -23.39 2.65 5.85
N ASP A 71 -22.38 3.37 6.37
CA ASP A 71 -21.92 4.60 5.73
C ASP A 71 -21.12 4.31 4.46
N SER A 72 -21.07 5.28 3.57
CA SER A 72 -20.23 5.23 2.38
C SER A 72 -18.74 5.28 2.77
N VAL A 73 -17.89 4.53 2.07
CA VAL A 73 -16.44 4.61 2.26
C VAL A 73 -15.93 6.03 2.02
N ALA A 74 -16.57 6.78 1.12
CA ALA A 74 -16.19 8.17 0.83
C ALA A 74 -16.27 9.08 2.05
N ASP A 75 -17.15 8.77 3.01
CA ASP A 75 -17.32 9.58 4.21
C ASP A 75 -16.21 9.36 5.23
N HIS A 76 -15.46 8.28 5.12
CA HIS A 76 -14.47 7.86 6.13
C HIS A 76 -13.07 7.62 5.57
N MET A 77 -12.90 7.53 4.26
CA MET A 77 -11.60 7.27 3.64
C MET A 77 -10.60 8.39 3.92
N THR A 78 -9.32 8.04 3.94
CA THR A 78 -8.25 9.02 3.96
C THR A 78 -8.09 9.57 2.54
N LYS A 79 -8.31 10.88 2.36
CA LYS A 79 -8.26 11.56 1.07
C LYS A 79 -6.87 12.11 0.73
N ARG A 80 -6.06 12.41 1.74
CA ARG A 80 -4.68 12.86 1.55
C ARG A 80 -3.79 11.66 1.27
N LEU A 81 -3.66 11.31 0.01
CA LEU A 81 -2.83 10.20 -0.41
C LEU A 81 -1.38 10.67 -0.55
N VAL A 82 -0.48 9.90 0.06
CA VAL A 82 0.94 10.00 -0.23
C VAL A 82 1.26 8.90 -1.22
N THR A 83 1.72 9.27 -2.39
CA THR A 83 1.98 8.36 -3.51
C THR A 83 3.46 8.35 -3.85
N CYS A 84 3.87 7.37 -4.63
CA CYS A 84 5.21 7.30 -5.19
C CYS A 84 5.15 6.92 -6.66
N GLU A 85 6.31 6.94 -7.30
CA GLU A 85 6.46 6.56 -8.70
C GLU A 85 7.38 5.35 -8.80
N ARG A 86 7.40 4.72 -9.97
CA ARG A 86 8.20 3.51 -10.21
C ARG A 86 9.70 3.70 -10.02
N ASP A 87 10.19 4.92 -10.25
CA ASP A 87 11.62 5.25 -10.16
C ASP A 87 12.08 5.66 -8.74
N HIS A 88 11.17 5.70 -7.78
CA HIS A 88 11.54 5.90 -6.38
C HIS A 88 12.28 4.68 -5.85
N THR A 89 13.21 4.91 -4.92
CA THR A 89 13.96 3.83 -4.27
C THR A 89 13.23 3.31 -3.03
N VAL A 90 13.54 2.08 -2.65
CA VAL A 90 12.98 1.49 -1.43
C VAL A 90 13.35 2.32 -0.19
N GLN A 91 14.55 2.91 -0.18
CA GLN A 91 15.00 3.77 0.91
C GLN A 91 14.11 5.01 1.06
N GLN A 92 13.75 5.63 -0.08
CA GLN A 92 12.82 6.77 -0.10
C GLN A 92 11.44 6.38 0.41
N ILE A 93 10.95 5.22 0.01
CA ILE A 93 9.64 4.70 0.46
C ILE A 93 9.65 4.48 1.97
N LEU A 94 10.66 3.80 2.50
CA LEU A 94 10.78 3.53 3.93
C LEU A 94 10.89 4.81 4.76
N ALA A 95 11.67 5.77 4.28
CA ALA A 95 11.80 7.06 4.94
C ALA A 95 10.47 7.79 5.02
N THR A 96 9.71 7.82 3.93
CA THR A 96 8.40 8.47 3.87
C THR A 96 7.38 7.77 4.77
N MET A 97 7.33 6.44 4.75
CA MET A 97 6.44 5.66 5.61
C MET A 97 6.74 5.89 7.09
N THR A 98 8.02 5.94 7.45
CA THR A 98 8.46 6.17 8.83
C THR A 98 8.11 7.57 9.30
N GLU A 99 8.40 8.57 8.48
CA GLU A 99 8.14 9.97 8.81
C GLU A 99 6.65 10.25 8.96
N LYS A 100 5.85 9.78 8.02
CA LYS A 100 4.41 10.07 7.96
C LYS A 100 3.54 9.01 8.64
N ARG A 101 4.13 7.93 9.13
CA ARG A 101 3.47 6.86 9.91
C ARG A 101 2.32 6.18 9.19
N PHE A 102 2.49 5.80 7.95
CA PHE A 102 1.54 4.96 7.23
C PHE A 102 2.24 3.74 6.63
N ARG A 103 1.47 2.74 6.22
CA ARG A 103 1.96 1.43 5.83
C ARG A 103 1.65 1.03 4.39
N HIS A 104 0.95 1.87 3.66
CA HIS A 104 0.50 1.59 2.30
C HIS A 104 0.70 2.83 1.44
N MET A 105 1.32 2.65 0.28
CA MET A 105 1.63 3.77 -0.60
C MET A 105 1.26 3.39 -2.03
N PRO A 106 0.24 4.03 -2.61
CA PRO A 106 -0.08 3.80 -4.01
C PRO A 106 1.05 4.27 -4.92
N VAL A 107 1.32 3.50 -5.95
CA VAL A 107 2.25 3.86 -7.02
C VAL A 107 1.46 4.43 -8.17
N VAL A 108 1.74 5.68 -8.54
CA VAL A 108 0.99 6.43 -9.55
C VAL A 108 1.93 6.89 -10.65
N GLU A 109 1.55 6.64 -11.89
CA GLU A 109 2.24 7.12 -13.09
C GLU A 109 1.24 7.89 -13.94
N ASN A 110 1.55 9.15 -14.24
CA ASN A 110 0.67 10.02 -15.03
C ASN A 110 -0.78 10.08 -14.50
N GLY A 111 -0.92 10.11 -13.17
CA GLY A 111 -2.23 10.17 -12.52
C GLY A 111 -2.94 8.83 -12.41
N VAL A 112 -2.40 7.75 -12.97
CA VAL A 112 -2.99 6.42 -12.96
C VAL A 112 -2.27 5.52 -11.97
N MET A 113 -3.05 4.84 -11.15
CA MET A 113 -2.53 3.89 -10.18
C MET A 113 -2.05 2.61 -10.87
N VAL A 114 -0.79 2.26 -10.67
CA VAL A 114 -0.16 1.09 -11.30
C VAL A 114 0.17 0.00 -10.29
N GLY A 115 0.05 0.28 -9.01
CA GLY A 115 0.32 -0.70 -7.96
C GLY A 115 0.20 -0.07 -6.58
N ILE A 116 0.47 -0.86 -5.58
CA ILE A 116 0.54 -0.41 -4.19
C ILE A 116 1.73 -1.09 -3.51
N ILE A 117 2.49 -0.31 -2.74
CA ILE A 117 3.61 -0.81 -1.95
C ILE A 117 3.20 -0.79 -0.48
N THR A 118 3.32 -1.93 0.18
CA THR A 118 3.10 -2.02 1.62
C THR A 118 4.43 -1.84 2.37
N LEU A 119 4.35 -1.52 3.66
CA LEU A 119 5.54 -1.50 4.51
C LEU A 119 6.27 -2.85 4.48
N GLY A 120 5.52 -3.95 4.51
CA GLY A 120 6.08 -5.30 4.41
C GLY A 120 6.85 -5.52 3.11
N ASP A 121 6.32 -5.06 1.97
CA ASP A 121 6.99 -5.13 0.67
C ASP A 121 8.32 -4.37 0.71
N ALA A 122 8.32 -3.17 1.26
CA ALA A 122 9.49 -2.31 1.32
C ALA A 122 10.57 -2.89 2.26
N VAL A 123 10.16 -3.40 3.42
CA VAL A 123 11.09 -4.05 4.37
C VAL A 123 11.72 -5.30 3.74
N LYS A 124 10.91 -6.14 3.11
CA LYS A 124 11.41 -7.34 2.43
C LYS A 124 12.43 -6.99 1.35
N ALA A 125 12.13 -5.97 0.54
CA ALA A 125 13.04 -5.51 -0.50
C ALA A 125 14.35 -5.00 0.07
N GLN A 126 14.29 -4.24 1.17
CA GLN A 126 15.49 -3.70 1.84
C GLN A 126 16.35 -4.82 2.42
N LEU A 127 15.74 -5.82 3.03
CA LEU A 127 16.46 -6.99 3.57
C LEU A 127 17.14 -7.77 2.44
N THR A 128 16.45 -7.98 1.32
CA THR A 128 17.02 -8.66 0.16
C THR A 128 18.24 -7.90 -0.38
N GLU A 129 18.14 -6.58 -0.49
CA GLU A 129 19.22 -5.74 -0.99
C GLU A 129 20.44 -5.78 -0.06
N LEU A 130 20.22 -5.69 1.25
CA LEU A 130 21.29 -5.80 2.25
C LEU A 130 21.97 -7.16 2.22
N GLU A 131 21.20 -8.23 2.02
CA GLU A 131 21.73 -9.59 1.91
C GLU A 131 22.61 -9.74 0.67
N MET A 132 22.19 -9.18 -0.46
CA MET A 132 22.99 -9.14 -1.69
C MET A 132 24.30 -8.37 -1.50
N GLU A 133 24.26 -7.23 -0.83
CA GLU A 133 25.46 -6.45 -0.51
C GLU A 133 26.42 -7.23 0.38
N LYS A 134 25.90 -7.91 1.39
CA LYS A 134 26.69 -8.75 2.29
C LYS A 134 27.36 -9.89 1.51
N ASP A 135 26.65 -10.58 0.66
CA ASP A 135 27.19 -11.67 -0.14
C ASP A 135 28.28 -11.19 -1.11
N ALA A 136 28.09 -10.01 -1.72
CA ALA A 136 29.09 -9.40 -2.60
C ALA A 136 30.37 -9.06 -1.81
N LEU A 137 30.24 -8.49 -0.61
CA LEU A 137 31.39 -8.18 0.23
C LEU A 137 32.12 -9.45 0.69
N GLN A 138 31.41 -10.49 1.07
CA GLN A 138 32.01 -11.77 1.43
C GLN A 138 32.75 -12.41 0.25
N GLY A 139 32.18 -12.33 -0.95
CA GLY A 139 32.84 -12.80 -2.15
C GLY A 139 34.16 -12.06 -2.43
N MET A 140 34.17 -10.74 -2.26
CA MET A 140 35.37 -9.92 -2.40
C MET A 140 36.45 -10.29 -1.39
N ILE A 141 36.07 -10.50 -0.14
CA ILE A 141 36.98 -10.90 0.94
C ILE A 141 37.56 -12.30 0.66
N ALA A 142 36.75 -13.21 0.11
CA ALA A 142 37.18 -14.56 -0.23
C ALA A 142 38.02 -14.64 -1.52
N GLY A 143 38.18 -13.53 -2.24
CA GLY A 143 38.98 -13.47 -3.48
C GLY A 143 38.24 -13.91 -4.74
N TYR A 144 36.92 -13.90 -4.72
CA TYR A 144 36.11 -14.25 -5.89
C TYR A 144 35.86 -13.04 -6.80
#